data_13367f64e40c7383f13e2f56f2dc19fd
#
_entry.id   13367f64e40c7383f13e2f56f2dc19fd
#
_cell.length_a   1.000
_cell.length_b   1.000
_cell.length_c   1.000
_cell.angle_alpha   90.00
_cell.angle_beta   90.00
_cell.angle_gamma   90.00
#
_symmetry.space_group_name_H-M   'P 1'
#
loop_
_entity.id
_entity.type
_entity.pdbx_description
1 polymer ?
#
loop_
_entity_poly.entity_id
_entity_poly.type
_entity_poly.pdbx_seq_one_letter_code
_entity_poly.pdbx_strand_id
1 'polypeptide(L)'
;MSHRGPTIRAMSTEIDGTPTGEINSEQTGEINSEIDQERARRWAQTMAGTQVSASGVVATVDVRRAHGGFDLGIGRPSAMSRSQREALEDATMADGATRADGAGTRALAESADPERTCFERDRDRILHSSAFRRLAGKTQVFVFPDDHQRTRLTHALEVAQVATAIARSIGVNVALTEAIALGHDCGHGPGGHASEDAFSPYVDGGYDHAVWGADQVLAPLNLCVQTLDGIRNHSWSRPAPSTPEGEVVAWADRIAYVCHDFEDAEQAGIVHAHDLPDVVLERCGDRRSRQLHAFIAAVIEAVRHTGSIAMTEPYAEALAEFRRFNYERIYMRQESIAQSESVIRVLRALVELHGDSPELVPRPADRELPAPGSTQAVVDAVTWVGGMTDRYAFDRAVQLLDWNERDLPIGIR
;
A
#
# COMPACT_ATOMS: atom_id res chain seq x y z
N MET A 1 -18.15 -36.23 23.13
CA MET A 1 -19.24 -36.03 22.15
C MET A 1 -18.63 -35.61 20.85
N SER A 2 -18.70 -36.51 19.87
CA SER A 2 -18.01 -36.47 18.59
C SER A 2 -18.87 -35.76 17.57
N HIS A 3 -18.41 -34.64 16.97
CA HIS A 3 -19.04 -34.03 15.81
C HIS A 3 -18.27 -34.44 14.56
N ARG A 4 -18.87 -35.30 13.77
CA ARG A 4 -18.42 -35.66 12.41
C ARG A 4 -18.89 -34.58 11.45
N GLY A 5 -17.95 -34.03 10.65
CA GLY A 5 -18.25 -33.18 9.51
C GLY A 5 -18.77 -33.98 8.31
N PRO A 6 -19.46 -33.37 7.34
CA PRO A 6 -20.07 -34.08 6.22
C PRO A 6 -19.02 -34.54 5.21
N THR A 7 -19.09 -35.81 4.87
CA THR A 7 -18.28 -36.50 3.86
C THR A 7 -18.81 -36.14 2.46
N ILE A 8 -17.98 -35.59 1.59
CA ILE A 8 -18.32 -35.40 0.17
C ILE A 8 -18.13 -36.74 -0.52
N ARG A 9 -19.21 -37.28 -1.06
CA ARG A 9 -19.26 -38.53 -1.84
C ARG A 9 -18.96 -38.18 -3.31
N ALA A 10 -17.85 -38.67 -3.84
CA ALA A 10 -17.59 -38.64 -5.27
C ALA A 10 -18.52 -39.60 -5.99
N MET A 11 -19.34 -39.08 -6.89
CA MET A 11 -20.09 -39.87 -7.85
C MET A 11 -19.31 -39.91 -9.16
N SER A 12 -18.71 -41.07 -9.46
CA SER A 12 -18.26 -41.39 -10.80
C SER A 12 -19.49 -41.87 -11.60
N THR A 13 -19.84 -41.14 -12.63
CA THR A 13 -20.77 -41.62 -13.69
C THR A 13 -20.00 -41.71 -14.99
N GLU A 14 -19.87 -42.94 -15.47
CA GLU A 14 -19.52 -43.24 -16.85
C GLU A 14 -20.57 -42.63 -17.77
N ILE A 15 -20.14 -41.83 -18.74
CA ILE A 15 -21.00 -41.35 -19.82
C ILE A 15 -20.57 -42.04 -21.10
N ASP A 16 -21.38 -43.03 -21.47
CA ASP A 16 -21.39 -43.60 -22.83
C ASP A 16 -22.50 -42.87 -23.61
N GLY A 17 -22.25 -42.56 -24.87
CA GLY A 17 -23.25 -42.15 -25.83
C GLY A 17 -23.28 -40.68 -26.21
N THR A 18 -22.55 -40.35 -27.25
CA THR A 18 -22.67 -39.09 -28.02
C THR A 18 -24.04 -38.98 -28.72
N PRO A 19 -24.74 -37.87 -28.62
CA PRO A 19 -25.49 -37.33 -29.75
C PRO A 19 -24.90 -35.99 -30.18
N THR A 20 -24.33 -35.93 -31.34
CA THR A 20 -24.03 -34.73 -32.10
C THR A 20 -25.35 -34.01 -32.45
N GLY A 21 -25.78 -33.13 -31.52
CA GLY A 21 -26.79 -32.11 -31.83
C GLY A 21 -26.06 -30.78 -31.90
N GLU A 22 -26.02 -30.14 -33.08
CA GLU A 22 -25.60 -28.78 -33.23
C GLU A 22 -26.49 -27.89 -32.36
N ILE A 23 -25.95 -27.40 -31.25
CA ILE A 23 -26.59 -26.40 -30.41
C ILE A 23 -26.48 -25.05 -31.16
N ASN A 24 -27.60 -24.56 -31.62
CA ASN A 24 -27.74 -23.33 -32.38
C ASN A 24 -27.21 -22.15 -31.54
N SER A 25 -26.24 -21.39 -32.03
CA SER A 25 -25.58 -20.29 -31.33
C SER A 25 -26.56 -19.18 -30.89
N GLU A 26 -27.71 -19.05 -31.51
CA GLU A 26 -28.77 -18.11 -31.12
C GLU A 26 -29.48 -18.54 -29.81
N GLN A 27 -29.75 -19.83 -29.60
CA GLN A 27 -30.36 -20.34 -28.37
C GLN A 27 -29.45 -20.23 -27.14
N THR A 28 -28.14 -20.38 -27.32
CA THR A 28 -27.17 -20.18 -26.21
C THR A 28 -27.06 -18.70 -25.82
N GLY A 29 -27.18 -17.76 -26.74
CA GLY A 29 -27.21 -16.33 -26.49
C GLY A 29 -28.45 -15.88 -25.69
N GLU A 30 -29.62 -16.40 -26.01
CA GLU A 30 -30.88 -16.10 -25.31
C GLU A 30 -30.89 -16.70 -23.88
N ILE A 31 -30.49 -17.95 -23.71
CA ILE A 31 -30.41 -18.60 -22.38
C ILE A 31 -29.44 -17.87 -21.47
N ASN A 32 -28.28 -17.44 -21.96
CA ASN A 32 -27.32 -16.69 -21.17
C ASN A 32 -27.87 -15.32 -20.81
N SER A 33 -28.61 -14.64 -21.69
CA SER A 33 -29.20 -13.34 -21.40
C SER A 33 -30.31 -13.41 -20.33
N GLU A 34 -31.13 -14.46 -20.32
CA GLU A 34 -32.17 -14.66 -19.30
C GLU A 34 -31.57 -15.01 -17.93
N ILE A 35 -30.56 -15.89 -17.88
CA ILE A 35 -29.85 -16.27 -16.66
C ILE A 35 -29.13 -15.04 -16.08
N ASP A 36 -28.51 -14.23 -16.91
CA ASP A 36 -27.84 -13.00 -16.47
C ASP A 36 -28.82 -11.94 -15.98
N GLN A 37 -30.00 -11.83 -16.61
CA GLN A 37 -31.05 -10.91 -16.15
C GLN A 37 -31.66 -11.37 -14.83
N GLU A 38 -31.94 -12.66 -14.66
CA GLU A 38 -32.47 -13.19 -13.40
C GLU A 38 -31.44 -13.07 -12.26
N ARG A 39 -30.17 -13.34 -12.55
CA ARG A 39 -29.05 -13.13 -11.63
C ARG A 39 -28.93 -11.65 -11.23
N ALA A 40 -29.00 -10.73 -12.17
CA ALA A 40 -28.95 -9.29 -11.93
C ALA A 40 -30.15 -8.82 -11.09
N ARG A 41 -31.37 -9.32 -11.38
CA ARG A 41 -32.57 -9.01 -10.59
C ARG A 41 -32.45 -9.53 -9.15
N ARG A 42 -31.99 -10.76 -8.95
CA ARG A 42 -31.77 -11.34 -7.64
C ARG A 42 -30.72 -10.55 -6.84
N TRP A 43 -29.64 -10.14 -7.48
CA TRP A 43 -28.63 -9.31 -6.85
C TRP A 43 -29.17 -7.92 -6.47
N ALA A 44 -29.91 -7.28 -7.37
CA ALA A 44 -30.54 -5.99 -7.08
C ALA A 44 -31.53 -6.07 -5.90
N GLN A 45 -32.29 -7.17 -5.81
CA GLN A 45 -33.22 -7.39 -4.69
C GLN A 45 -32.52 -7.62 -3.35
N THR A 46 -31.42 -8.43 -3.35
CA THR A 46 -30.66 -8.67 -2.13
C THR A 46 -29.93 -7.42 -1.64
N MET A 47 -29.51 -6.52 -2.54
CA MET A 47 -28.84 -5.27 -2.20
C MET A 47 -29.81 -4.13 -1.80
N ALA A 48 -31.11 -4.31 -2.01
CA ALA A 48 -32.09 -3.28 -1.64
C ALA A 48 -32.27 -3.08 -0.13
N GLY A 49 -31.84 -4.05 0.67
CA GLY A 49 -32.07 -4.07 2.13
C GLY A 49 -33.56 -4.19 2.49
N THR A 50 -33.85 -4.23 3.79
CA THR A 50 -35.20 -4.28 4.32
C THR A 50 -35.63 -2.92 4.82
N GLN A 51 -36.71 -2.38 4.28
CA GLN A 51 -37.29 -1.12 4.75
C GLN A 51 -38.00 -1.36 6.11
N VAL A 52 -37.70 -0.51 7.08
CA VAL A 52 -38.30 -0.51 8.39
C VAL A 52 -38.59 0.92 8.83
N SER A 53 -39.70 1.11 9.57
CA SER A 53 -39.99 2.38 10.22
C SER A 53 -39.41 2.35 11.63
N ALA A 54 -38.46 3.23 11.91
CA ALA A 54 -37.83 3.34 13.22
C ALA A 54 -38.36 4.57 13.98
N SER A 55 -38.75 4.39 15.23
CA SER A 55 -39.19 5.51 16.07
C SER A 55 -38.00 6.40 16.42
N GLY A 56 -37.95 7.61 15.89
CA GLY A 56 -36.99 8.65 16.23
C GLY A 56 -37.37 9.39 17.55
N VAL A 57 -36.46 10.27 18.02
CA VAL A 57 -36.73 11.14 19.18
C VAL A 57 -37.78 12.20 18.85
N VAL A 58 -37.80 12.68 17.62
CA VAL A 58 -38.65 13.79 17.14
C VAL A 58 -39.71 13.29 16.16
N ALA A 59 -39.42 12.25 15.38
CA ALA A 59 -40.30 11.69 14.36
C ALA A 59 -39.97 10.23 14.09
N THR A 60 -40.94 9.51 13.48
CA THR A 60 -40.65 8.21 12.87
C THR A 60 -39.88 8.42 11.56
N VAL A 61 -38.81 7.70 11.38
CA VAL A 61 -37.96 7.78 10.19
C VAL A 61 -37.95 6.42 9.51
N ASP A 62 -38.20 6.42 8.20
CA ASP A 62 -38.06 5.22 7.40
C ASP A 62 -36.58 5.00 7.11
N VAL A 63 -36.06 3.83 7.45
CA VAL A 63 -34.69 3.41 7.26
C VAL A 63 -34.62 2.07 6.54
N ARG A 64 -33.49 1.78 5.92
CA ARG A 64 -33.23 0.44 5.37
C ARG A 64 -32.16 -0.25 6.19
N ARG A 65 -32.43 -1.49 6.58
CA ARG A 65 -31.48 -2.37 7.24
C ARG A 65 -30.91 -3.36 6.26
N ALA A 66 -29.63 -3.70 6.39
CA ALA A 66 -29.00 -4.73 5.55
C ALA A 66 -29.69 -6.09 5.73
N HIS A 67 -30.06 -6.42 6.96
CA HIS A 67 -30.71 -7.69 7.31
C HIS A 67 -32.08 -7.44 7.96
N GLY A 68 -33.13 -8.08 7.40
CA GLY A 68 -34.47 -8.05 7.98
C GLY A 68 -34.54 -8.90 9.26
N GLY A 69 -35.36 -8.45 10.22
CA GLY A 69 -35.65 -9.22 11.45
C GLY A 69 -34.57 -9.18 12.53
N PHE A 70 -33.47 -8.44 12.32
CA PHE A 70 -32.39 -8.36 13.28
C PHE A 70 -32.15 -6.90 13.70
N ASP A 71 -32.35 -6.59 14.97
CA ASP A 71 -32.10 -5.27 15.56
C ASP A 71 -31.05 -5.40 16.67
N LEU A 72 -29.80 -5.22 16.33
CA LEU A 72 -28.69 -5.06 17.28
C LEU A 72 -28.53 -3.58 17.66
N GLY A 73 -29.59 -2.92 18.03
CA GLY A 73 -29.53 -1.50 18.40
C GLY A 73 -28.39 -1.20 19.35
N ILE A 74 -27.44 -0.33 18.90
CA ILE A 74 -26.35 0.20 19.73
C ILE A 74 -26.82 1.32 20.68
N GLY A 75 -28.12 1.51 20.79
CA GLY A 75 -28.72 2.68 21.43
C GLY A 75 -28.70 3.88 20.46
N ARG A 76 -28.69 5.07 21.01
CA ARG A 76 -28.62 6.33 20.25
C ARG A 76 -27.38 7.08 20.72
N PRO A 77 -26.17 6.71 20.16
CA PRO A 77 -24.96 7.44 20.46
C PRO A 77 -25.10 8.86 19.94
N SER A 78 -24.56 9.82 20.66
CA SER A 78 -24.29 11.13 20.05
C SER A 78 -23.25 10.95 18.98
N ALA A 79 -23.56 11.35 17.73
CA ALA A 79 -22.55 11.40 16.69
C ALA A 79 -21.45 12.37 17.13
N MET A 80 -20.19 11.92 17.10
CA MET A 80 -19.05 12.77 17.41
C MET A 80 -18.76 13.62 16.19
N SER A 81 -18.92 14.93 16.33
CA SER A 81 -18.46 15.89 15.31
C SER A 81 -16.93 15.94 15.27
N ARG A 82 -16.36 16.48 14.19
CA ARG A 82 -14.92 16.72 14.07
C ARG A 82 -14.36 17.44 15.32
N SER A 83 -14.99 18.53 15.76
CA SER A 83 -14.51 19.30 16.92
C SER A 83 -14.52 18.51 18.23
N GLN A 84 -15.45 17.56 18.40
CA GLN A 84 -15.47 16.67 19.56
C GLN A 84 -14.34 15.64 19.49
N ARG A 85 -13.97 15.16 18.26
CA ARG A 85 -12.83 14.27 18.05
C ARG A 85 -11.50 14.99 18.32
N GLU A 86 -11.37 16.24 17.87
CA GLU A 86 -10.20 17.08 18.16
C GLU A 86 -10.04 17.33 19.66
N ALA A 87 -11.14 17.64 20.37
CA ALA A 87 -11.12 17.78 21.83
C ALA A 87 -10.76 16.44 22.55
N LEU A 88 -11.13 15.30 21.99
CA LEU A 88 -10.73 14.01 22.53
C LEU A 88 -9.23 13.75 22.30
N GLU A 89 -8.68 14.15 21.15
CA GLU A 89 -7.22 14.13 20.90
C GLU A 89 -6.48 14.93 21.97
N ASP A 90 -6.92 16.15 22.25
CA ASP A 90 -6.32 17.00 23.27
C ASP A 90 -6.34 16.37 24.68
N ALA A 91 -7.40 15.64 25.00
CA ALA A 91 -7.58 15.01 26.30
C ALA A 91 -6.82 13.68 26.49
N THR A 92 -6.48 12.97 25.40
CA THR A 92 -6.01 11.57 25.45
C THR A 92 -4.64 11.33 24.87
N MET A 93 -4.16 12.19 23.98
CA MET A 93 -2.83 12.03 23.34
C MET A 93 -1.70 12.52 24.25
N ALA A 94 -0.50 11.97 24.02
CA ALA A 94 0.72 12.44 24.67
C ALA A 94 1.01 13.92 24.33
N ASP A 95 1.67 14.65 25.22
CA ASP A 95 1.89 16.11 25.06
C ASP A 95 2.59 16.50 23.75
N GLY A 96 3.54 15.69 23.28
CA GLY A 96 4.29 15.92 22.04
C GLY A 96 3.60 15.44 20.76
N ALA A 97 2.44 14.79 20.85
CA ALA A 97 1.73 14.28 19.68
C ALA A 97 1.15 15.41 18.83
N THR A 98 1.08 15.18 17.51
CA THR A 98 0.50 16.12 16.57
C THR A 98 -1.03 16.11 16.68
N ARG A 99 -1.63 17.29 16.91
CA ARG A 99 -3.09 17.45 17.01
C ARG A 99 -3.68 17.79 15.63
N ALA A 100 -4.85 17.22 15.35
CA ALA A 100 -5.65 17.67 14.22
C ALA A 100 -6.29 19.04 14.56
N ASP A 101 -6.37 19.93 13.58
CA ASP A 101 -7.03 21.22 13.72
C ASP A 101 -7.76 21.59 12.42
N GLY A 102 -9.06 21.67 12.51
CA GLY A 102 -9.94 22.15 11.44
C GLY A 102 -9.72 21.43 10.10
N ALA A 103 -9.37 22.20 9.06
CA ALA A 103 -9.06 21.68 7.73
C ALA A 103 -7.61 21.15 7.61
N GLY A 104 -6.76 21.44 8.60
CA GLY A 104 -5.31 21.24 8.53
C GLY A 104 -4.61 22.27 7.67
N THR A 105 -3.29 22.38 7.81
CA THR A 105 -2.45 23.24 6.97
C THR A 105 -2.17 22.55 5.64
N ARG A 106 -2.65 23.12 4.53
CA ARG A 106 -2.59 22.56 3.17
C ARG A 106 -2.09 23.59 2.17
N ALA A 107 -1.60 23.13 1.01
CA ALA A 107 -1.17 24.01 -0.08
C ALA A 107 -2.35 24.86 -0.63
N LEU A 108 -3.51 24.24 -0.79
CA LEU A 108 -4.75 24.91 -1.20
C LEU A 108 -5.72 24.94 -0.04
N ALA A 109 -6.24 26.13 0.28
CA ALA A 109 -7.23 26.30 1.34
C ALA A 109 -8.53 25.55 0.99
N GLU A 110 -9.09 24.85 1.95
CA GLU A 110 -10.37 24.15 1.82
C GLU A 110 -11.15 24.17 3.14
N SER A 111 -12.44 23.87 3.06
CA SER A 111 -13.28 23.78 4.25
C SER A 111 -12.98 22.53 5.07
N ALA A 112 -13.06 22.65 6.39
CA ALA A 112 -12.99 21.52 7.31
C ALA A 112 -14.17 20.57 7.06
N ASP A 113 -13.92 19.27 7.20
CA ASP A 113 -14.96 18.25 7.17
C ASP A 113 -15.79 18.33 8.45
N PRO A 114 -17.11 18.13 8.41
CA PRO A 114 -17.94 18.20 9.62
C PRO A 114 -17.71 17.04 10.61
N GLU A 115 -17.24 15.90 10.13
CA GLU A 115 -17.12 14.65 10.90
C GLU A 115 -15.70 14.18 11.07
N ARG A 116 -14.87 14.23 9.98
CA ARG A 116 -13.50 13.71 9.94
C ARG A 116 -12.48 14.76 10.31
N THR A 117 -11.46 14.38 11.06
CA THR A 117 -10.27 15.21 11.28
C THR A 117 -9.49 15.40 9.96
N CYS A 118 -8.60 16.38 9.92
CA CYS A 118 -7.80 16.66 8.72
C CYS A 118 -6.92 15.46 8.32
N PHE A 119 -6.38 14.70 9.28
CA PHE A 119 -5.53 13.55 9.01
C PHE A 119 -6.35 12.30 8.61
N GLU A 120 -7.56 12.11 9.14
CA GLU A 120 -8.48 11.08 8.63
C GLU A 120 -8.83 11.33 7.16
N ARG A 121 -9.01 12.59 6.74
CA ARG A 121 -9.22 12.94 5.33
C ARG A 121 -8.00 12.65 4.48
N ASP A 122 -6.80 12.88 4.96
CA ASP A 122 -5.56 12.58 4.25
C ASP A 122 -5.41 11.08 4.02
N ARG A 123 -5.61 10.28 5.06
CA ARG A 123 -5.64 8.82 4.96
C ARG A 123 -6.62 8.34 3.88
N ASP A 124 -7.85 8.83 3.92
CA ASP A 124 -8.89 8.43 2.96
C ASP A 124 -8.52 8.86 1.53
N ARG A 125 -7.95 10.05 1.33
CA ARG A 125 -7.47 10.51 0.01
C ARG A 125 -6.37 9.61 -0.54
N ILE A 126 -5.41 9.21 0.29
CA ILE A 126 -4.34 8.30 -0.11
C ILE A 126 -4.91 6.95 -0.50
N LEU A 127 -5.75 6.33 0.35
CA LEU A 127 -6.38 5.03 0.10
C LEU A 127 -7.18 4.98 -1.22
N HIS A 128 -7.88 6.07 -1.53
CA HIS A 128 -8.68 6.15 -2.76
C HIS A 128 -7.89 6.62 -3.98
N SER A 129 -6.62 6.97 -3.84
CA SER A 129 -5.78 7.42 -4.95
C SER A 129 -5.42 6.27 -5.91
N SER A 130 -5.20 6.63 -7.17
CA SER A 130 -4.65 5.68 -8.14
C SER A 130 -3.19 5.32 -7.86
N ALA A 131 -2.45 6.22 -7.22
CA ALA A 131 -1.05 6.00 -6.83
C ALA A 131 -0.96 4.83 -5.84
N PHE A 132 -1.77 4.85 -4.78
CA PHE A 132 -1.83 3.78 -3.79
C PHE A 132 -2.28 2.44 -4.42
N ARG A 133 -3.35 2.43 -5.23
CA ARG A 133 -3.80 1.19 -5.89
C ARG A 133 -2.73 0.57 -6.78
N ARG A 134 -1.91 1.38 -7.47
CA ARG A 134 -0.85 0.88 -8.36
C ARG A 134 0.29 0.21 -7.62
N LEU A 135 0.46 0.43 -6.32
CA LEU A 135 1.42 -0.30 -5.49
C LEU A 135 1.19 -1.83 -5.54
N ALA A 136 -0.05 -2.29 -5.80
CA ALA A 136 -0.38 -3.71 -5.99
C ALA A 136 0.36 -4.36 -7.17
N GLY A 137 0.82 -3.58 -8.14
CA GLY A 137 1.55 -4.08 -9.31
C GLY A 137 3.02 -3.64 -9.35
N LYS A 138 3.60 -3.25 -8.21
CA LYS A 138 5.00 -2.84 -8.09
C LYS A 138 5.78 -3.78 -7.18
N THR A 139 6.99 -4.11 -7.60
CA THR A 139 7.94 -4.95 -6.86
C THR A 139 8.20 -4.42 -5.45
N GLN A 140 8.12 -5.29 -4.45
CA GLN A 140 8.67 -5.06 -3.11
C GLN A 140 10.11 -5.60 -3.04
N VAL A 141 10.30 -6.89 -3.14
CA VAL A 141 11.60 -7.58 -3.11
C VAL A 141 11.90 -8.24 -4.46
N PHE A 142 10.95 -9.01 -4.95
CA PHE A 142 11.09 -9.84 -6.15
C PHE A 142 10.26 -9.27 -7.30
N VAL A 143 10.90 -9.14 -8.47
CA VAL A 143 10.20 -8.72 -9.70
C VAL A 143 9.25 -9.84 -10.12
N PHE A 144 8.00 -9.52 -10.44
CA PHE A 144 6.93 -10.49 -10.70
C PHE A 144 6.77 -11.50 -9.56
N PRO A 145 6.38 -11.04 -8.36
CA PRO A 145 6.22 -11.91 -7.21
C PRO A 145 5.17 -13.00 -7.50
N ASP A 146 5.37 -14.17 -6.90
CA ASP A 146 4.34 -15.21 -6.86
C ASP A 146 3.12 -14.71 -6.07
N ASP A 147 1.96 -15.34 -6.28
CA ASP A 147 0.66 -14.90 -5.73
C ASP A 147 0.64 -14.66 -4.21
N HIS A 148 1.50 -15.36 -3.46
CA HIS A 148 1.59 -15.25 -2.00
C HIS A 148 2.70 -14.31 -1.51
N GLN A 149 3.57 -13.81 -2.40
CA GLN A 149 4.63 -12.89 -2.07
C GLN A 149 4.11 -11.43 -2.04
N ARG A 150 4.82 -10.58 -1.33
CA ARG A 150 4.40 -9.20 -1.10
C ARG A 150 4.60 -8.32 -2.32
N THR A 151 3.62 -7.45 -2.53
CA THR A 151 3.73 -6.26 -3.37
C THR A 151 3.92 -5.03 -2.49
N ARG A 152 4.26 -3.88 -3.06
CA ARG A 152 4.34 -2.63 -2.30
C ARG A 152 3.03 -2.24 -1.62
N LEU A 153 1.88 -2.65 -2.17
CA LEU A 153 0.58 -2.41 -1.51
C LEU A 153 0.46 -3.18 -0.20
N THR A 154 0.78 -4.47 -0.21
CA THR A 154 0.70 -5.29 1.01
C THR A 154 1.74 -4.84 2.03
N HIS A 155 2.95 -4.45 1.60
CA HIS A 155 3.96 -3.84 2.46
C HIS A 155 3.44 -2.55 3.12
N ALA A 156 2.87 -1.61 2.36
CA ALA A 156 2.33 -0.36 2.92
C ALA A 156 1.23 -0.61 3.96
N LEU A 157 0.38 -1.62 3.76
CA LEU A 157 -0.63 -2.03 4.75
C LEU A 157 -0.01 -2.63 6.01
N GLU A 158 1.04 -3.42 5.87
CA GLU A 158 1.78 -4.02 6.99
C GLU A 158 2.55 -2.95 7.78
N VAL A 159 3.18 -1.98 7.10
CA VAL A 159 3.78 -0.81 7.74
C VAL A 159 2.74 0.00 8.52
N ALA A 160 1.56 0.24 7.93
CA ALA A 160 0.48 0.94 8.61
C ALA A 160 0.00 0.18 9.85
N GLN A 161 -0.06 -1.15 9.81
CA GLN A 161 -0.40 -1.98 10.97
C GLN A 161 0.64 -1.84 12.08
N VAL A 162 1.93 -1.94 11.79
CA VAL A 162 3.04 -1.81 12.75
C VAL A 162 3.05 -0.39 13.34
N ALA A 163 3.02 0.64 12.48
CA ALA A 163 3.06 2.03 12.88
C ALA A 163 1.88 2.41 13.79
N THR A 164 0.65 2.02 13.43
CA THR A 164 -0.54 2.34 14.24
C THR A 164 -0.59 1.54 15.54
N ALA A 165 0.00 0.35 15.61
CA ALA A 165 0.16 -0.39 16.86
C ALA A 165 1.08 0.36 17.85
N ILE A 166 2.21 0.88 17.36
CA ILE A 166 3.10 1.72 18.14
C ILE A 166 2.37 3.01 18.55
N ALA A 167 1.80 3.75 17.59
CA ALA A 167 1.14 5.04 17.81
C ALA A 167 0.05 4.96 18.90
N ARG A 168 -0.82 3.95 18.84
CA ARG A 168 -1.85 3.72 19.87
C ARG A 168 -1.25 3.47 21.26
N SER A 169 -0.13 2.74 21.31
CA SER A 169 0.50 2.35 22.58
C SER A 169 1.22 3.51 23.26
N ILE A 170 1.73 4.48 22.49
CA ILE A 170 2.48 5.64 23.01
C ILE A 170 1.64 6.93 23.03
N GLY A 171 0.43 6.90 22.48
CA GLY A 171 -0.52 8.02 22.54
C GLY A 171 -0.23 9.14 21.52
N VAL A 172 0.33 8.83 20.33
CA VAL A 172 0.46 9.80 19.24
C VAL A 172 -0.69 9.69 18.24
N ASN A 173 -0.80 10.61 17.27
CA ASN A 173 -1.93 10.68 16.35
C ASN A 173 -1.98 9.50 15.40
N VAL A 174 -2.92 8.59 15.65
CA VAL A 174 -3.06 7.36 14.85
C VAL A 174 -3.45 7.65 13.40
N ALA A 175 -4.32 8.64 13.15
CA ALA A 175 -4.77 8.96 11.81
C ALA A 175 -3.63 9.56 10.95
N LEU A 176 -2.81 10.43 11.54
CA LEU A 176 -1.61 10.96 10.88
C LEU A 176 -0.60 9.86 10.61
N THR A 177 -0.31 9.03 11.61
CA THR A 177 0.61 7.88 11.48
C THR A 177 0.16 6.96 10.34
N GLU A 178 -1.13 6.61 10.29
CA GLU A 178 -1.69 5.75 9.24
C GLU A 178 -1.60 6.40 7.86
N ALA A 179 -1.90 7.70 7.74
CA ALA A 179 -1.82 8.43 6.48
C ALA A 179 -0.36 8.45 5.94
N ILE A 180 0.62 8.73 6.79
CA ILE A 180 2.04 8.69 6.41
C ILE A 180 2.43 7.29 5.97
N ALA A 181 2.09 6.26 6.76
CA ALA A 181 2.45 4.87 6.47
C ALA A 181 1.84 4.35 5.16
N LEU A 182 0.59 4.70 4.84
CA LEU A 182 -0.02 4.32 3.57
C LEU A 182 0.59 5.05 2.38
N GLY A 183 1.05 6.29 2.58
CA GLY A 183 1.59 7.13 1.51
C GLY A 183 3.08 6.97 1.23
N HIS A 184 3.86 6.42 2.18
CA HIS A 184 5.32 6.49 2.18
C HIS A 184 5.97 5.97 0.89
N ASP A 185 5.44 4.90 0.33
CA ASP A 185 5.97 4.21 -0.85
C ASP A 185 5.33 4.62 -2.19
N CYS A 186 4.37 5.57 -2.19
CA CYS A 186 3.65 5.97 -3.40
C CYS A 186 4.54 6.56 -4.50
N GLY A 187 5.74 7.00 -4.16
CA GLY A 187 6.71 7.53 -5.10
C GLY A 187 7.58 6.50 -5.81
N HIS A 188 7.61 5.24 -5.39
CA HIS A 188 8.37 4.22 -6.11
C HIS A 188 7.85 3.99 -7.52
N GLY A 189 8.79 3.81 -8.47
CA GLY A 189 8.49 3.36 -9.82
C GLY A 189 8.37 1.84 -9.95
N PRO A 190 8.19 1.33 -11.17
CA PRO A 190 8.25 -0.10 -11.46
C PRO A 190 9.60 -0.70 -11.02
N GLY A 191 9.60 -1.92 -10.52
CA GLY A 191 10.81 -2.58 -10.03
C GLY A 191 11.36 -2.03 -8.70
N GLY A 192 10.59 -1.22 -7.99
CA GLY A 192 10.94 -0.75 -6.65
C GLY A 192 12.20 0.12 -6.60
N HIS A 193 13.19 -0.21 -5.77
CA HIS A 193 14.43 0.55 -5.64
C HIS A 193 15.24 0.65 -6.95
N ALA A 194 15.14 -0.33 -7.85
CA ALA A 194 15.77 -0.22 -9.18
C ALA A 194 15.26 0.99 -9.97
N SER A 195 14.03 1.47 -9.70
CA SER A 195 13.51 2.68 -10.33
C SER A 195 14.23 3.96 -9.89
N GLU A 196 14.77 4.00 -8.68
CA GLU A 196 15.55 5.16 -8.21
C GLU A 196 16.85 5.28 -9.00
N ASP A 197 17.58 4.18 -9.18
CA ASP A 197 18.79 4.14 -10.01
C ASP A 197 18.49 4.42 -11.49
N ALA A 198 17.32 3.98 -11.96
CA ALA A 198 16.89 4.24 -13.33
C ALA A 198 16.62 5.72 -13.57
N PHE A 199 15.90 6.39 -12.67
CA PHE A 199 15.42 7.77 -12.85
C PHE A 199 16.39 8.83 -12.37
N SER A 200 17.34 8.50 -11.47
CA SER A 200 18.30 9.46 -10.92
C SER A 200 19.08 10.27 -11.97
N PRO A 201 19.49 9.71 -13.14
CA PRO A 201 20.17 10.51 -14.18
C PRO A 201 19.31 11.63 -14.80
N TYR A 202 17.99 11.57 -14.66
CA TYR A 202 17.04 12.48 -15.28
C TYR A 202 16.47 13.53 -14.32
N VAL A 203 16.82 13.47 -13.04
CA VAL A 203 16.30 14.35 -11.99
C VAL A 203 17.46 15.06 -11.31
N ASP A 204 17.41 16.39 -11.25
CA ASP A 204 18.41 17.18 -10.55
C ASP A 204 18.50 16.77 -9.06
N GLY A 205 19.70 16.40 -8.62
CA GLY A 205 19.95 15.91 -7.28
C GLY A 205 19.62 14.43 -7.06
N GLY A 206 19.19 13.70 -8.10
CA GLY A 206 18.82 12.29 -8.07
C GLY A 206 17.35 12.06 -7.73
N TYR A 207 16.86 10.88 -8.05
CA TYR A 207 15.50 10.45 -7.74
C TYR A 207 15.45 9.78 -6.36
N ASP A 208 14.54 10.26 -5.53
CA ASP A 208 14.25 9.71 -4.20
C ASP A 208 12.74 9.51 -4.11
N HIS A 209 12.30 8.25 -3.91
CA HIS A 209 10.87 7.91 -3.88
C HIS A 209 10.09 8.65 -2.80
N ALA A 210 10.71 8.92 -1.65
CA ALA A 210 10.05 9.62 -0.55
C ALA A 210 9.75 11.07 -0.93
N VAL A 211 10.73 11.75 -1.52
CA VAL A 211 10.60 13.13 -2.01
C VAL A 211 9.63 13.18 -3.17
N TRP A 212 9.81 12.32 -4.18
CA TRP A 212 8.96 12.30 -5.37
C TRP A 212 7.51 11.93 -5.03
N GLY A 213 7.33 11.02 -4.08
CA GLY A 213 6.03 10.63 -3.55
C GLY A 213 5.28 11.81 -2.95
N ALA A 214 5.93 12.55 -2.05
CA ALA A 214 5.33 13.71 -1.40
C ALA A 214 5.09 14.88 -2.36
N ASP A 215 6.10 15.22 -3.20
CA ASP A 215 6.13 16.47 -3.96
C ASP A 215 5.47 16.39 -5.33
N GLN A 216 5.42 15.21 -5.93
CA GLN A 216 4.88 15.01 -7.28
C GLN A 216 3.65 14.11 -7.27
N VAL A 217 3.77 12.90 -6.72
CA VAL A 217 2.74 11.87 -6.87
C VAL A 217 1.50 12.17 -6.03
N LEU A 218 1.68 12.59 -4.77
CA LEU A 218 0.61 12.87 -3.82
C LEU A 218 0.25 14.36 -3.70
N ALA A 219 1.04 15.26 -4.29
CA ALA A 219 0.76 16.70 -4.29
C ALA A 219 -0.67 17.06 -4.78
N PRO A 220 -1.21 16.41 -5.84
CA PRO A 220 -2.58 16.70 -6.29
C PRO A 220 -3.67 16.37 -5.26
N LEU A 221 -3.38 15.58 -4.24
CA LEU A 221 -4.33 15.23 -3.19
C LEU A 221 -4.52 16.34 -2.16
N ASN A 222 -3.73 17.39 -2.20
CA ASN A 222 -3.77 18.51 -1.26
C ASN A 222 -3.76 18.04 0.22
N LEU A 223 -2.78 17.20 0.56
CA LEU A 223 -2.61 16.65 1.91
C LEU A 223 -2.09 17.71 2.89
N CYS A 224 -2.23 17.48 4.19
CA CYS A 224 -1.64 18.29 5.23
C CYS A 224 -0.12 18.30 5.14
N VAL A 225 0.49 19.41 5.50
CA VAL A 225 1.96 19.57 5.48
C VAL A 225 2.66 18.54 6.35
N GLN A 226 2.07 18.14 7.48
CA GLN A 226 2.59 17.12 8.38
C GLN A 226 2.58 15.73 7.72
N THR A 227 1.51 15.41 6.99
CA THR A 227 1.41 14.15 6.24
C THR A 227 2.46 14.08 5.14
N LEU A 228 2.62 15.17 4.36
CA LEU A 228 3.62 15.24 3.30
C LEU A 228 5.05 15.22 3.85
N ASP A 229 5.30 15.90 4.96
CA ASP A 229 6.60 15.91 5.63
C ASP A 229 6.98 14.51 6.13
N GLY A 230 6.06 13.80 6.78
CA GLY A 230 6.28 12.44 7.23
C GLY A 230 6.56 11.48 6.07
N ILE A 231 5.83 11.59 4.95
CA ILE A 231 6.08 10.81 3.74
C ILE A 231 7.45 11.13 3.15
N ARG A 232 7.80 12.41 3.02
CA ARG A 232 9.07 12.88 2.47
C ARG A 232 10.29 12.41 3.26
N ASN A 233 10.15 12.28 4.57
CA ASN A 233 11.25 12.08 5.50
C ASN A 233 11.19 10.72 6.24
N HIS A 234 10.39 9.75 5.78
CA HIS A 234 10.29 8.45 6.44
C HIS A 234 11.57 7.62 6.35
N SER A 235 12.37 7.80 5.30
CA SER A 235 13.61 7.06 5.12
C SER A 235 14.72 7.61 6.01
N TRP A 236 15.52 6.72 6.61
CA TRP A 236 16.64 7.10 7.48
C TRP A 236 17.79 7.81 6.77
N SER A 237 17.81 7.81 5.44
CA SER A 237 18.73 8.62 4.62
C SER A 237 18.31 10.08 4.49
N ARG A 238 17.08 10.40 4.93
CA ARG A 238 16.49 11.75 4.88
C ARG A 238 16.68 12.49 6.21
N PRO A 239 16.47 13.80 6.23
CA PRO A 239 16.30 14.54 7.49
C PRO A 239 15.18 13.94 8.34
N ALA A 240 15.27 14.07 9.66
CA ALA A 240 14.20 13.63 10.55
C ALA A 240 12.88 14.32 10.19
N PRO A 241 11.74 13.58 10.22
CA PRO A 241 10.43 14.19 10.04
C PRO A 241 10.13 15.18 11.18
N SER A 242 9.26 16.14 10.91
CA SER A 242 8.92 17.20 11.86
C SER A 242 7.96 16.76 12.96
N THR A 243 7.42 15.56 12.88
CA THR A 243 6.42 15.02 13.80
C THR A 243 6.84 13.65 14.39
N PRO A 244 6.47 13.35 15.65
CA PRO A 244 6.73 12.05 16.22
C PRO A 244 6.02 10.91 15.46
N GLU A 245 4.89 11.18 14.82
CA GLU A 245 4.18 10.21 13.97
C GLU A 245 5.01 9.82 12.75
N GLY A 246 5.70 10.77 12.13
CA GLY A 246 6.64 10.50 11.03
C GLY A 246 7.80 9.61 11.48
N GLU A 247 8.37 9.89 12.66
CA GLU A 247 9.43 9.08 13.23
C GLU A 247 8.96 7.66 13.59
N VAL A 248 7.72 7.50 14.07
CA VAL A 248 7.11 6.17 14.28
C VAL A 248 7.02 5.40 12.97
N VAL A 249 6.65 6.05 11.85
CA VAL A 249 6.59 5.41 10.54
C VAL A 249 7.99 5.01 10.05
N ALA A 250 9.01 5.85 10.27
CA ALA A 250 10.39 5.53 9.91
C ALA A 250 10.91 4.25 10.60
N TRP A 251 10.55 4.04 11.87
CA TRP A 251 10.81 2.78 12.58
C TRP A 251 9.95 1.63 12.06
N ALA A 252 8.65 1.87 11.86
CA ALA A 252 7.70 0.84 11.45
C ALA A 252 8.03 0.26 10.07
N ASP A 253 8.41 1.09 9.11
CA ASP A 253 8.85 0.66 7.80
C ASP A 253 10.05 -0.27 7.91
N ARG A 254 11.09 0.13 8.65
CA ARG A 254 12.27 -0.70 8.85
C ARG A 254 11.97 -2.03 9.52
N ILE A 255 11.16 -2.04 10.57
CA ILE A 255 10.73 -3.26 11.26
C ILE A 255 9.96 -4.17 10.30
N ALA A 256 9.03 -3.60 9.54
CA ALA A 256 8.18 -4.34 8.64
C ALA A 256 8.99 -5.00 7.52
N TYR A 257 9.77 -4.23 6.73
CA TYR A 257 10.48 -4.82 5.61
C TYR A 257 11.53 -5.85 6.03
N VAL A 258 12.26 -5.62 7.14
CA VAL A 258 13.27 -6.58 7.60
C VAL A 258 12.65 -7.94 7.93
N CYS A 259 11.51 -7.95 8.62
CA CYS A 259 10.83 -9.19 9.00
C CYS A 259 10.10 -9.86 7.84
N HIS A 260 9.49 -9.06 6.96
CA HIS A 260 8.64 -9.57 5.89
C HIS A 260 9.45 -10.03 4.68
N ASP A 261 10.50 -9.30 4.30
CA ASP A 261 11.36 -9.68 3.18
C ASP A 261 12.13 -10.98 3.48
N PHE A 262 12.48 -11.19 4.76
CA PHE A 262 13.03 -12.47 5.20
C PHE A 262 12.03 -13.61 5.03
N GLU A 263 10.77 -13.42 5.45
CA GLU A 263 9.73 -14.45 5.29
C GLU A 263 9.48 -14.79 3.81
N ASP A 264 9.41 -13.77 2.93
CA ASP A 264 9.23 -14.00 1.49
C ASP A 264 10.44 -14.76 0.90
N ALA A 265 11.66 -14.43 1.33
CA ALA A 265 12.87 -15.12 0.90
C ALA A 265 12.96 -16.56 1.45
N GLU A 266 12.47 -16.81 2.67
CA GLU A 266 12.38 -18.14 3.25
C GLU A 266 11.38 -19.00 2.48
N GLN A 267 10.20 -18.46 2.15
CA GLN A 267 9.20 -19.15 1.34
C GLN A 267 9.71 -19.45 -0.07
N ALA A 268 10.54 -18.58 -0.63
CA ALA A 268 11.22 -18.79 -1.91
C ALA A 268 12.41 -19.77 -1.83
N GLY A 269 12.73 -20.30 -0.63
CA GLY A 269 13.85 -21.23 -0.42
C GLY A 269 15.24 -20.59 -0.57
N ILE A 270 15.32 -19.26 -0.47
CA ILE A 270 16.57 -18.50 -0.60
C ILE A 270 17.38 -18.51 0.71
N VAL A 271 16.68 -18.41 1.83
CA VAL A 271 17.23 -18.42 3.19
C VAL A 271 16.40 -19.32 4.10
N HIS A 272 16.91 -19.66 5.27
CA HIS A 272 16.19 -20.45 6.27
C HIS A 272 16.27 -19.78 7.65
N ALA A 273 15.29 -20.04 8.52
CA ALA A 273 15.23 -19.46 9.85
C ALA A 273 16.51 -19.73 10.69
N HIS A 274 17.14 -20.88 10.48
CA HIS A 274 18.39 -21.22 11.19
C HIS A 274 19.64 -20.49 10.67
N ASP A 275 19.54 -19.76 9.55
CA ASP A 275 20.63 -18.93 9.00
C ASP A 275 20.67 -17.55 9.67
N LEU A 276 19.62 -17.17 10.40
CA LEU A 276 19.55 -15.88 11.07
C LEU A 276 20.69 -15.69 12.07
N PRO A 277 21.22 -14.47 12.24
CA PRO A 277 22.22 -14.19 13.24
C PRO A 277 21.75 -14.58 14.66
N ASP A 278 22.65 -15.11 15.48
CA ASP A 278 22.35 -15.58 16.84
C ASP A 278 21.63 -14.49 17.68
N VAL A 279 22.07 -13.24 17.59
CA VAL A 279 21.44 -12.12 18.29
C VAL A 279 19.97 -11.93 17.92
N VAL A 280 19.60 -12.22 16.67
CA VAL A 280 18.20 -12.15 16.19
C VAL A 280 17.40 -13.33 16.75
N LEU A 281 17.95 -14.54 16.66
CA LEU A 281 17.30 -15.76 17.17
C LEU A 281 17.06 -15.68 18.68
N GLU A 282 18.05 -15.24 19.44
CA GLU A 282 17.98 -15.14 20.90
C GLU A 282 16.98 -14.07 21.38
N ARG A 283 16.93 -12.91 20.72
CA ARG A 283 16.11 -11.78 21.16
C ARG A 283 14.73 -11.73 20.53
N CYS A 284 14.63 -12.10 19.24
CA CYS A 284 13.41 -11.92 18.47
C CYS A 284 12.78 -13.24 18.04
N GLY A 285 13.55 -14.35 18.10
CA GLY A 285 13.12 -15.67 17.68
C GLY A 285 13.16 -15.88 16.17
N ASP A 286 12.65 -17.03 15.75
CA ASP A 286 12.73 -17.58 14.41
C ASP A 286 11.49 -17.30 13.54
N ARG A 287 10.44 -16.72 14.12
CA ARG A 287 9.14 -16.49 13.45
C ARG A 287 8.83 -15.02 13.32
N ARG A 288 8.37 -14.59 12.15
CA ARG A 288 7.94 -13.22 11.86
C ARG A 288 7.08 -12.60 12.98
N SER A 289 6.07 -13.32 13.47
CA SER A 289 5.18 -12.79 14.50
C SER A 289 5.89 -12.46 15.81
N ARG A 290 6.92 -13.24 16.20
CA ARG A 290 7.76 -12.96 17.36
C ARG A 290 8.70 -11.80 17.12
N GLN A 291 9.29 -11.74 15.93
CA GLN A 291 10.21 -10.68 15.51
C GLN A 291 9.50 -9.31 15.51
N LEU A 292 8.33 -9.22 14.85
CA LEU A 292 7.50 -8.01 14.87
C LEU A 292 7.13 -7.59 16.30
N HIS A 293 6.65 -8.54 17.12
CA HIS A 293 6.29 -8.25 18.50
C HIS A 293 7.48 -7.72 19.31
N ALA A 294 8.65 -8.34 19.19
CA ALA A 294 9.85 -7.94 19.90
C ALA A 294 10.29 -6.52 19.55
N PHE A 295 10.35 -6.18 18.26
CA PHE A 295 10.75 -4.85 17.81
C PHE A 295 9.72 -3.77 18.17
N ILE A 296 8.41 -4.04 17.98
CA ILE A 296 7.33 -3.11 18.37
C ILE A 296 7.40 -2.84 19.88
N ALA A 297 7.54 -3.89 20.71
CA ALA A 297 7.65 -3.75 22.14
C ALA A 297 8.89 -2.95 22.57
N ALA A 298 10.02 -3.15 21.89
CA ALA A 298 11.25 -2.43 22.17
C ALA A 298 11.15 -0.92 21.87
N VAL A 299 10.41 -0.53 20.82
CA VAL A 299 10.13 0.89 20.55
C VAL A 299 9.22 1.47 21.64
N ILE A 300 8.13 0.78 21.98
CA ILE A 300 7.19 1.24 23.02
C ILE A 300 7.91 1.38 24.38
N GLU A 301 8.78 0.45 24.71
CA GLU A 301 9.57 0.48 25.95
C GLU A 301 10.53 1.67 25.97
N ALA A 302 11.26 1.92 24.87
CA ALA A 302 12.14 3.06 24.75
C ALA A 302 11.40 4.38 24.95
N VAL A 303 10.24 4.56 24.33
CA VAL A 303 9.41 5.75 24.50
C VAL A 303 8.95 5.92 25.95
N ARG A 304 8.51 4.84 26.60
CA ARG A 304 8.10 4.89 28.03
C ARG A 304 9.20 5.32 28.97
N HIS A 305 10.44 4.93 28.68
CA HIS A 305 11.59 5.24 29.53
C HIS A 305 12.23 6.61 29.24
N THR A 306 12.18 7.06 28.00
CA THR A 306 12.95 8.22 27.55
C THR A 306 12.11 9.39 27.08
N GLY A 307 10.84 9.16 26.73
CA GLY A 307 9.98 10.13 26.04
C GLY A 307 10.36 10.37 24.58
N SER A 308 11.34 9.63 24.04
CA SER A 308 11.82 9.79 22.66
C SER A 308 11.41 8.58 21.81
N ILE A 309 11.06 8.83 20.55
CA ILE A 309 10.80 7.75 19.59
C ILE A 309 12.14 7.10 19.24
N ALA A 310 12.37 5.93 19.80
CA ALA A 310 13.64 5.18 19.70
C ALA A 310 13.37 3.69 19.90
N MET A 311 14.41 2.86 19.79
CA MET A 311 14.38 1.44 20.14
C MET A 311 15.43 1.18 21.22
N THR A 312 15.14 0.29 22.15
CA THR A 312 16.13 -0.11 23.17
C THR A 312 17.33 -0.80 22.51
N GLU A 313 18.54 -0.45 22.96
CA GLU A 313 19.82 -0.83 22.32
C GLU A 313 19.95 -2.32 21.96
N PRO A 314 19.60 -3.28 22.83
CA PRO A 314 19.75 -4.69 22.48
C PRO A 314 18.88 -5.14 21.28
N TYR A 315 17.73 -4.50 21.07
CA TYR A 315 16.87 -4.78 19.94
C TYR A 315 17.24 -3.96 18.71
N ALA A 316 17.77 -2.75 18.88
CA ALA A 316 18.32 -1.96 17.79
C ALA A 316 19.50 -2.67 17.12
N GLU A 317 20.41 -3.28 17.93
CA GLU A 317 21.49 -4.14 17.44
C GLU A 317 20.95 -5.35 16.67
N ALA A 318 19.94 -6.07 17.23
CA ALA A 318 19.34 -7.21 16.57
C ALA A 318 18.68 -6.80 15.23
N LEU A 319 18.00 -5.66 15.18
CA LEU A 319 17.39 -5.14 13.94
C LEU A 319 18.46 -4.78 12.89
N ALA A 320 19.56 -4.17 13.31
CA ALA A 320 20.66 -3.82 12.43
C ALA A 320 21.32 -5.08 11.83
N GLU A 321 21.59 -6.10 12.64
CA GLU A 321 22.16 -7.38 12.20
C GLU A 321 21.19 -8.15 11.29
N PHE A 322 19.89 -8.13 11.60
CA PHE A 322 18.88 -8.75 10.73
C PHE A 322 18.83 -8.05 9.37
N ARG A 323 18.85 -6.71 9.36
CA ARG A 323 18.91 -5.94 8.11
C ARG A 323 20.17 -6.24 7.30
N ARG A 324 21.35 -6.33 7.97
CA ARG A 324 22.60 -6.69 7.33
C ARG A 324 22.53 -8.06 6.67
N PHE A 325 21.96 -9.04 7.40
CA PHE A 325 21.73 -10.38 6.87
C PHE A 325 20.87 -10.37 5.61
N ASN A 326 19.71 -9.67 5.63
CA ASN A 326 18.84 -9.56 4.45
C ASN A 326 19.58 -8.89 3.28
N TYR A 327 20.37 -7.85 3.57
CA TYR A 327 21.15 -7.18 2.54
C TYR A 327 22.11 -8.13 1.84
N GLU A 328 22.90 -8.88 2.59
CA GLU A 328 23.91 -9.80 2.07
C GLU A 328 23.30 -11.04 1.40
N ARG A 329 22.23 -11.59 1.96
CA ARG A 329 21.71 -12.90 1.56
C ARG A 329 20.51 -12.83 0.62
N ILE A 330 19.82 -11.70 0.54
CA ILE A 330 18.61 -11.54 -0.28
C ILE A 330 18.86 -10.51 -1.40
N TYR A 331 19.20 -9.26 -1.05
CA TYR A 331 19.23 -8.20 -2.04
C TYR A 331 20.49 -8.22 -2.91
N MET A 332 21.65 -8.60 -2.36
CA MET A 332 22.93 -8.64 -3.10
C MET A 332 23.22 -9.97 -3.79
N ARG A 333 22.23 -10.82 -3.95
CA ARG A 333 22.35 -12.04 -4.77
C ARG A 333 22.57 -11.67 -6.24
N GLN A 334 23.34 -12.49 -6.93
CA GLN A 334 23.65 -12.27 -8.35
C GLN A 334 22.37 -12.19 -9.20
N GLU A 335 21.37 -13.04 -8.91
CA GLU A 335 20.10 -13.05 -9.61
C GLU A 335 19.29 -11.76 -9.34
N SER A 336 19.28 -11.27 -8.09
CA SER A 336 18.61 -10.02 -7.73
C SER A 336 19.25 -8.82 -8.41
N ILE A 337 20.58 -8.77 -8.46
CA ILE A 337 21.33 -7.71 -9.15
C ILE A 337 21.04 -7.75 -10.66
N ALA A 338 21.11 -8.92 -11.29
CA ALA A 338 20.85 -9.06 -12.72
C ALA A 338 19.43 -8.62 -13.11
N GLN A 339 18.43 -8.94 -12.28
CA GLN A 339 17.06 -8.47 -12.49
C GLN A 339 16.95 -6.95 -12.34
N SER A 340 17.57 -6.37 -11.31
CA SER A 340 17.60 -4.92 -11.08
C SER A 340 18.24 -4.19 -12.29
N GLU A 341 19.36 -4.67 -12.80
CA GLU A 341 20.02 -4.11 -14.00
C GLU A 341 19.09 -4.17 -15.23
N SER A 342 18.35 -5.26 -15.40
CA SER A 342 17.39 -5.38 -16.50
C SER A 342 16.24 -4.39 -16.36
N VAL A 343 15.68 -4.23 -15.16
CA VAL A 343 14.66 -3.20 -14.86
C VAL A 343 15.17 -1.81 -15.18
N ILE A 344 16.39 -1.46 -14.71
CA ILE A 344 17.00 -0.15 -14.94
C ILE A 344 17.09 0.16 -16.45
N ARG A 345 17.55 -0.80 -17.24
CA ARG A 345 17.65 -0.61 -18.71
C ARG A 345 16.30 -0.34 -19.35
N VAL A 346 15.27 -1.12 -18.98
CA VAL A 346 13.91 -0.93 -19.52
C VAL A 346 13.35 0.43 -19.15
N LEU A 347 13.45 0.82 -17.88
CA LEU A 347 12.90 2.10 -17.41
C LEU A 347 13.60 3.31 -18.04
N ARG A 348 14.93 3.27 -18.19
CA ARG A 348 15.67 4.33 -18.89
C ARG A 348 15.22 4.48 -20.32
N ALA A 349 15.13 3.37 -21.07
CA ALA A 349 14.67 3.39 -22.45
C ALA A 349 13.23 3.97 -22.57
N LEU A 350 12.35 3.65 -21.63
CA LEU A 350 11.00 4.24 -21.60
C LEU A 350 11.01 5.73 -21.27
N VAL A 351 11.85 6.19 -20.32
CA VAL A 351 11.99 7.63 -20.01
C VAL A 351 12.52 8.39 -21.22
N GLU A 352 13.55 7.89 -21.88
CA GLU A 352 14.12 8.49 -23.09
C GLU A 352 13.07 8.59 -24.21
N LEU A 353 12.36 7.49 -24.51
CA LEU A 353 11.28 7.48 -25.48
C LEU A 353 10.23 8.57 -25.20
N HIS A 354 9.72 8.63 -23.95
CA HIS A 354 8.65 9.57 -23.60
C HIS A 354 9.16 11.02 -23.46
N GLY A 355 10.44 11.22 -23.15
CA GLY A 355 11.09 12.52 -23.16
C GLY A 355 11.29 13.09 -24.57
N ASP A 356 11.64 12.23 -25.52
CA ASP A 356 11.80 12.59 -26.94
C ASP A 356 10.46 12.66 -27.70
N SER A 357 9.45 11.94 -27.23
CA SER A 357 8.09 11.87 -27.81
C SER A 357 7.04 12.20 -26.74
N PRO A 358 6.98 13.46 -26.28
CA PRO A 358 6.10 13.84 -25.15
C PRO A 358 4.59 13.74 -25.46
N GLU A 359 4.19 13.60 -26.73
CA GLU A 359 2.83 13.30 -27.17
C GLU A 359 2.35 11.90 -26.74
N LEU A 360 3.26 10.98 -26.44
CA LEU A 360 2.96 9.65 -25.92
C LEU A 360 2.57 9.65 -24.42
N VAL A 361 2.86 10.76 -23.72
CA VAL A 361 2.48 10.93 -22.30
C VAL A 361 1.06 11.46 -22.23
N PRO A 362 0.10 10.73 -21.62
CA PRO A 362 -1.26 11.22 -21.43
C PRO A 362 -1.28 12.51 -20.61
N ARG A 363 -2.02 13.51 -21.06
CA ARG A 363 -2.14 14.81 -20.41
C ARG A 363 -3.54 15.38 -20.47
N PRO A 364 -3.93 16.29 -19.55
CA PRO A 364 -5.13 17.11 -19.68
C PRO A 364 -5.08 17.96 -20.96
N ALA A 365 -6.25 18.17 -21.58
CA ALA A 365 -6.35 18.89 -22.87
C ALA A 365 -5.93 20.37 -22.80
N ASP A 366 -5.96 20.97 -21.61
CA ASP A 366 -5.59 22.35 -21.32
C ASP A 366 -4.10 22.53 -20.98
N ARG A 367 -3.35 21.43 -20.87
CA ARG A 367 -1.90 21.47 -20.59
C ARG A 367 -1.10 21.47 -21.89
N GLU A 368 -0.26 22.48 -22.07
CA GLU A 368 0.62 22.60 -23.24
C GLU A 368 1.56 21.40 -23.39
N LEU A 369 1.79 21.00 -24.64
CA LEU A 369 2.76 19.96 -24.99
C LEU A 369 4.19 20.51 -24.84
N PRO A 370 5.04 19.94 -23.95
CA PRO A 370 6.42 20.39 -23.84
C PRO A 370 7.23 20.04 -25.10
N ALA A 371 8.26 20.82 -25.39
CA ALA A 371 9.16 20.53 -26.50
C ALA A 371 9.91 19.19 -26.23
N PRO A 372 10.09 18.32 -27.25
CA PRO A 372 10.87 17.12 -27.13
C PRO A 372 12.26 17.36 -26.51
N GLY A 373 12.69 16.50 -25.59
CA GLY A 373 13.96 16.60 -24.89
C GLY A 373 14.09 17.78 -23.90
N SER A 374 13.03 18.60 -23.71
CA SER A 374 13.05 19.67 -22.71
C SER A 374 13.01 19.10 -21.29
N THR A 375 13.49 19.88 -20.31
CA THR A 375 13.44 19.49 -18.88
C THR A 375 12.01 19.11 -18.47
N GLN A 376 10.99 19.83 -18.94
CA GLN A 376 9.59 19.53 -18.62
C GLN A 376 9.14 18.21 -19.27
N ALA A 377 9.55 17.90 -20.51
CA ALA A 377 9.25 16.63 -21.16
C ALA A 377 9.87 15.46 -20.40
N VAL A 378 11.11 15.62 -19.93
CA VAL A 378 11.82 14.59 -19.14
C VAL A 378 11.13 14.38 -17.77
N VAL A 379 10.77 15.46 -17.06
CA VAL A 379 10.03 15.35 -15.78
C VAL A 379 8.67 14.69 -15.98
N ASP A 380 7.96 15.02 -17.05
CA ASP A 380 6.67 14.39 -17.39
C ASP A 380 6.87 12.90 -17.71
N ALA A 381 7.95 12.54 -18.44
CA ALA A 381 8.32 11.16 -18.77
C ALA A 381 8.64 10.35 -17.51
N VAL A 382 9.48 10.88 -16.59
CA VAL A 382 9.80 10.24 -15.29
C VAL A 382 8.52 10.04 -14.47
N THR A 383 7.66 11.05 -14.41
CA THR A 383 6.40 10.97 -13.66
C THR A 383 5.46 9.92 -14.25
N TRP A 384 5.38 9.85 -15.58
CA TRP A 384 4.53 8.90 -16.28
C TRP A 384 5.04 7.46 -16.12
N VAL A 385 6.32 7.22 -16.40
CA VAL A 385 6.95 5.90 -16.27
C VAL A 385 6.98 5.47 -14.80
N GLY A 386 7.32 6.36 -13.88
CA GLY A 386 7.28 6.11 -12.44
C GLY A 386 5.87 5.77 -11.92
N GLY A 387 4.84 6.28 -12.58
CA GLY A 387 3.44 5.93 -12.31
C GLY A 387 2.99 4.56 -12.82
N MET A 388 3.75 3.87 -13.66
CA MET A 388 3.39 2.55 -14.20
C MET A 388 3.49 1.45 -13.13
N THR A 389 2.81 0.33 -13.37
CA THR A 389 3.08 -0.94 -12.69
C THR A 389 4.19 -1.67 -13.45
N ASP A 390 4.83 -2.66 -12.83
CA ASP A 390 5.91 -3.43 -13.44
C ASP A 390 5.47 -4.05 -14.78
N ARG A 391 4.37 -4.78 -14.74
CA ARG A 391 3.81 -5.42 -15.95
C ARG A 391 3.52 -4.41 -17.04
N TYR A 392 2.88 -3.30 -16.69
CA TYR A 392 2.55 -2.26 -17.70
C TYR A 392 3.81 -1.63 -18.31
N ALA A 393 4.84 -1.36 -17.52
CA ALA A 393 6.10 -0.81 -18.03
C ALA A 393 6.79 -1.78 -19.01
N PHE A 394 6.85 -3.07 -18.66
CA PHE A 394 7.50 -4.06 -19.51
C PHE A 394 6.69 -4.34 -20.79
N ASP A 395 5.36 -4.39 -20.71
CA ASP A 395 4.49 -4.48 -21.89
C ASP A 395 4.69 -3.27 -22.82
N ARG A 396 4.90 -2.07 -22.27
CA ARG A 396 5.20 -0.88 -23.07
C ARG A 396 6.56 -0.97 -23.75
N ALA A 397 7.58 -1.51 -23.08
CA ALA A 397 8.90 -1.70 -23.69
C ALA A 397 8.84 -2.65 -24.89
N VAL A 398 8.09 -3.75 -24.79
CA VAL A 398 7.84 -4.66 -25.92
C VAL A 398 7.10 -3.96 -27.05
N GLN A 399 6.04 -3.23 -26.74
CA GLN A 399 5.14 -2.64 -27.77
C GLN A 399 5.73 -1.40 -28.46
N LEU A 400 6.51 -0.60 -27.76
CA LEU A 400 6.98 0.70 -28.25
C LEU A 400 8.45 0.71 -28.64
N LEU A 401 9.26 -0.22 -28.10
CA LEU A 401 10.71 -0.27 -28.26
C LEU A 401 11.21 -1.60 -28.85
N ASP A 402 10.29 -2.48 -29.26
CA ASP A 402 10.60 -3.80 -29.85
C ASP A 402 11.51 -4.67 -28.96
N TRP A 403 11.40 -4.50 -27.62
CA TRP A 403 12.15 -5.37 -26.69
C TRP A 403 11.71 -6.81 -26.82
N ASN A 404 12.69 -7.74 -26.80
CA ASN A 404 12.36 -9.15 -26.75
C ASN A 404 11.94 -9.51 -25.31
N GLU A 405 10.85 -10.26 -25.15
CA GLU A 405 10.37 -10.76 -23.85
C GLU A 405 11.46 -11.51 -23.05
N ARG A 406 12.44 -12.12 -23.75
CA ARG A 406 13.56 -12.84 -23.11
C ARG A 406 14.57 -11.93 -22.44
N ASP A 407 14.61 -10.65 -22.81
CA ASP A 407 15.52 -9.64 -22.27
C ASP A 407 14.89 -8.89 -21.07
N LEU A 408 13.62 -9.16 -20.78
CA LEU A 408 12.90 -8.62 -19.66
C LEU A 408 13.17 -9.42 -18.37
N PRO A 409 12.97 -8.83 -17.19
CA PRO A 409 12.98 -9.57 -15.93
C PRO A 409 11.96 -10.70 -15.95
N ILE A 410 12.32 -11.90 -15.51
CA ILE A 410 11.48 -13.10 -15.57
C ILE A 410 10.97 -13.57 -14.21
N GLY A 411 11.20 -12.81 -13.14
CA GLY A 411 10.84 -13.18 -11.78
C GLY A 411 11.80 -14.21 -11.15
N ILE A 412 11.42 -14.73 -10.00
CA ILE A 412 12.10 -15.86 -9.36
C ILE A 412 11.60 -17.15 -10.01
N ARG A 413 12.51 -17.94 -10.51
CA ARG A 413 12.23 -19.33 -10.96
C ARG A 413 13.12 -20.28 -10.19
#